data_2f4c0be652a35a6b095632ad61b8210f
#
_entry.id   2f4c0be652a35a6b095632ad61b8210f
#
_cell.length_a   1.000
_cell.length_b   1.000
_cell.length_c   1.000
_cell.angle_alpha   90.00
_cell.angle_beta   90.00
_cell.angle_gamma   90.00
#
_symmetry.space_group_name_H-M   'P 1'
#
loop_
_entity.id
_entity.type
_entity.pdbx_description
1 polymer ?
#
loop_
_entity_poly.entity_id
_entity_poly.type
_entity_poly.pdbx_seq_one_letter_code
_entity_poly.pdbx_strand_id
1 'polypeptide(L)'
;KPSRFLPLLFAAVAGSALAQVKWDLPAAYPASNFHTENLVQFAADVDRATGGKLKITVHANASLFKAPEIKRAVQGNQAQIGEILLSNFANEHPLYGVDVLPFVATSYVAAHKLDKASRPALDKLLASQGMKLLYTVAWPPQGLYSKKPLNAASDLKGVKFRSYNPATAKIAEMFGAQPVTIQAADLSQAMATGAVESFITSGSTGYDTKAYEHIRYFYDTQAWLPKNAVIVNQKAFDALDKATQDAVLKAAADAEARGWKSSEDKTAWYLDQLKKNGMQVLPPSAQMSAEFKKVGDVLVDDWLKKAGPEGKAILDAYGKM
;
A
#
# COMPACT_ATOMS: atom_id res chain seq x y z
N LYS A 1 -6.81 -25.56 -79.64
CA LYS A 1 -7.65 -25.00 -78.58
C LYS A 1 -6.70 -24.49 -77.46
N PRO A 2 -6.65 -23.22 -77.12
CA PRO A 2 -5.83 -22.71 -76.04
C PRO A 2 -6.58 -22.79 -74.71
N SER A 3 -5.97 -23.41 -73.71
CA SER A 3 -6.47 -23.46 -72.36
C SER A 3 -6.17 -22.12 -71.65
N ARG A 4 -7.23 -21.46 -71.19
CA ARG A 4 -7.15 -20.24 -70.39
C ARG A 4 -6.86 -20.63 -68.95
N PHE A 5 -5.65 -20.32 -68.46
CA PHE A 5 -5.34 -20.31 -67.02
C PHE A 5 -5.89 -19.02 -66.38
N LEU A 6 -6.77 -19.17 -65.40
CA LEU A 6 -7.31 -18.09 -64.59
C LEU A 6 -6.41 -17.99 -63.34
N PRO A 7 -5.75 -16.84 -63.02
CA PRO A 7 -5.00 -16.71 -61.81
C PRO A 7 -5.96 -16.46 -60.62
N LEU A 8 -5.93 -17.36 -59.63
CA LEU A 8 -6.56 -17.12 -58.33
C LEU A 8 -5.75 -16.03 -57.58
N LEU A 9 -6.34 -14.84 -57.42
CA LEU A 9 -5.84 -13.82 -56.54
C LEU A 9 -6.13 -14.26 -55.08
N PHE A 10 -5.11 -14.69 -54.37
CA PHE A 10 -5.15 -14.79 -52.91
C PHE A 10 -5.02 -13.37 -52.32
N ALA A 11 -6.16 -12.79 -51.89
CA ALA A 11 -6.14 -11.59 -51.05
C ALA A 11 -5.61 -11.96 -49.69
N ALA A 12 -4.33 -11.69 -49.42
CA ALA A 12 -3.76 -11.74 -48.11
C ALA A 12 -4.38 -10.63 -47.24
N VAL A 13 -5.31 -10.98 -46.39
CA VAL A 13 -5.79 -10.10 -45.31
C VAL A 13 -4.63 -9.96 -44.33
N ALA A 14 -3.81 -8.92 -44.52
CA ALA A 14 -2.86 -8.48 -43.51
C ALA A 14 -3.67 -7.94 -42.33
N GLY A 15 -3.99 -8.80 -41.39
CA GLY A 15 -4.45 -8.39 -40.09
C GLY A 15 -3.38 -7.51 -39.48
N SER A 16 -3.68 -6.21 -39.29
CA SER A 16 -2.81 -5.30 -38.53
C SER A 16 -2.67 -5.90 -37.12
N ALA A 17 -1.56 -6.56 -36.85
CA ALA A 17 -1.20 -6.92 -35.51
C ALA A 17 -1.04 -5.60 -34.75
N LEU A 18 -2.05 -5.21 -33.97
CA LEU A 18 -1.96 -4.08 -33.06
C LEU A 18 -0.79 -4.38 -32.12
N ALA A 19 0.21 -3.50 -32.15
CA ALA A 19 1.40 -3.67 -31.31
C ALA A 19 0.95 -3.73 -29.85
N GLN A 20 1.33 -4.80 -29.18
CA GLN A 20 1.05 -5.00 -27.75
C GLN A 20 1.68 -3.87 -26.92
N VAL A 21 0.87 -3.16 -26.14
CA VAL A 21 1.34 -2.18 -25.17
C VAL A 21 1.85 -2.93 -23.94
N LYS A 22 3.04 -2.56 -23.46
CA LYS A 22 3.66 -3.17 -22.27
C LYS A 22 3.83 -2.11 -21.19
N TRP A 23 3.40 -2.45 -20.00
CA TRP A 23 3.58 -1.64 -18.79
C TRP A 23 4.36 -2.40 -17.74
N ASP A 24 5.24 -1.69 -17.04
CA ASP A 24 5.94 -2.19 -15.86
C ASP A 24 5.27 -1.68 -14.60
N LEU A 25 5.01 -2.62 -13.65
CA LEU A 25 4.38 -2.37 -12.36
C LEU A 25 5.36 -2.73 -11.24
N PRO A 26 6.22 -1.80 -10.78
CA PRO A 26 7.01 -2.00 -9.59
C PRO A 26 6.12 -2.07 -8.34
N ALA A 27 6.45 -3.03 -7.46
CA ALA A 27 5.82 -3.27 -6.17
C ALA A 27 6.90 -3.56 -5.10
N ALA A 28 6.67 -3.07 -3.88
CA ALA A 28 7.69 -3.10 -2.84
C ALA A 28 7.72 -4.41 -2.03
N TYR A 29 6.70 -5.25 -2.13
CA TYR A 29 6.49 -6.40 -1.26
C TYR A 29 6.79 -7.73 -1.94
N PRO A 30 7.05 -8.82 -1.16
CA PRO A 30 7.32 -10.15 -1.71
C PRO A 30 6.16 -10.67 -2.57
N ALA A 31 6.45 -11.58 -3.48
CA ALA A 31 5.44 -12.20 -4.35
C ALA A 31 4.32 -12.91 -3.58
N SER A 32 4.61 -13.43 -2.37
CA SER A 32 3.66 -14.08 -1.47
C SER A 32 2.78 -13.11 -0.66
N ASN A 33 3.07 -11.81 -0.69
CA ASN A 33 2.24 -10.82 0.00
C ASN A 33 0.90 -10.65 -0.72
N PHE A 34 -0.21 -10.52 0.03
CA PHE A 34 -1.56 -10.45 -0.54
C PHE A 34 -1.77 -9.24 -1.47
N HIS A 35 -1.07 -8.12 -1.25
CA HIS A 35 -1.07 -6.99 -2.19
C HIS A 35 -0.45 -7.41 -3.52
N THR A 36 0.74 -8.05 -3.49
CA THR A 36 1.42 -8.48 -4.72
C THR A 36 0.64 -9.55 -5.46
N GLU A 37 0.03 -10.53 -4.74
CA GLU A 37 -0.89 -11.51 -5.33
C GLU A 37 -2.06 -10.82 -6.05
N ASN A 38 -2.62 -9.78 -5.44
CA ASN A 38 -3.71 -9.00 -6.03
C ASN A 38 -3.26 -8.21 -7.28
N LEU A 39 -2.03 -7.67 -7.30
CA LEU A 39 -1.45 -7.01 -8.48
C LEU A 39 -1.25 -7.99 -9.64
N VAL A 40 -0.77 -9.20 -9.36
CA VAL A 40 -0.61 -10.26 -10.38
C VAL A 40 -1.96 -10.64 -10.97
N GLN A 41 -2.99 -10.79 -10.13
CA GLN A 41 -4.35 -11.06 -10.60
C GLN A 41 -4.92 -9.88 -11.41
N PHE A 42 -4.72 -8.64 -10.96
CA PHE A 42 -5.10 -7.44 -11.71
C PHE A 42 -4.46 -7.41 -13.10
N ALA A 43 -3.15 -7.68 -13.19
CA ALA A 43 -2.43 -7.74 -14.47
C ALA A 43 -3.00 -8.81 -15.40
N ALA A 44 -3.32 -10.00 -14.86
CA ALA A 44 -3.95 -11.08 -15.63
C ALA A 44 -5.39 -10.73 -16.07
N ASP A 45 -6.16 -10.03 -15.24
CA ASP A 45 -7.52 -9.57 -15.56
C ASP A 45 -7.48 -8.55 -16.71
N VAL A 46 -6.52 -7.62 -16.70
CA VAL A 46 -6.30 -6.63 -17.78
C VAL A 46 -5.89 -7.33 -19.08
N ASP A 47 -4.92 -8.24 -19.03
CA ASP A 47 -4.46 -9.00 -20.21
C ASP A 47 -5.63 -9.72 -20.88
N ARG A 48 -6.42 -10.44 -20.09
CA ARG A 48 -7.62 -11.17 -20.56
C ARG A 48 -8.69 -10.22 -21.12
N ALA A 49 -9.02 -9.15 -20.39
CA ALA A 49 -10.08 -8.22 -20.79
C ALA A 49 -9.72 -7.40 -22.03
N THR A 50 -8.43 -7.19 -22.29
CA THR A 50 -7.95 -6.47 -23.48
C THR A 50 -7.59 -7.40 -24.64
N GLY A 51 -7.75 -8.72 -24.50
CA GLY A 51 -7.33 -9.69 -25.52
C GLY A 51 -5.83 -9.61 -25.83
N GLY A 52 -5.00 -9.33 -24.83
CA GLY A 52 -3.55 -9.22 -24.96
C GLY A 52 -3.04 -7.88 -25.50
N LYS A 53 -3.90 -6.88 -25.71
CA LYS A 53 -3.47 -5.55 -26.19
C LYS A 53 -2.61 -4.81 -25.19
N LEU A 54 -2.92 -4.93 -23.89
CA LEU A 54 -2.14 -4.37 -22.79
C LEU A 54 -1.63 -5.47 -21.90
N LYS A 55 -0.32 -5.56 -21.76
CA LYS A 55 0.36 -6.49 -20.85
C LYS A 55 1.07 -5.73 -19.73
N ILE A 56 0.73 -6.07 -18.49
CA ILE A 56 1.35 -5.49 -17.29
C ILE A 56 2.27 -6.54 -16.67
N THR A 57 3.54 -6.17 -16.44
CA THR A 57 4.52 -7.01 -15.75
C THR A 57 4.70 -6.50 -14.32
N VAL A 58 4.39 -7.34 -13.33
CA VAL A 58 4.58 -7.02 -11.91
C VAL A 58 6.01 -7.34 -11.49
N HIS A 59 6.71 -6.35 -10.92
CA HIS A 59 8.06 -6.46 -10.40
C HIS A 59 8.01 -6.40 -8.87
N ALA A 60 7.93 -7.57 -8.24
CA ALA A 60 7.80 -7.73 -6.79
C ALA A 60 9.10 -7.42 -6.04
N ASN A 61 8.99 -7.29 -4.71
CA ASN A 61 10.12 -7.20 -3.77
C ASN A 61 11.10 -6.05 -4.05
N ALA A 62 10.57 -4.90 -4.49
CA ALA A 62 11.38 -3.72 -4.85
C ALA A 62 12.49 -4.01 -5.88
N SER A 63 12.28 -5.00 -6.77
CA SER A 63 13.29 -5.46 -7.73
C SER A 63 13.54 -4.45 -8.87
N LEU A 64 12.56 -3.63 -9.24
CA LEU A 64 12.72 -2.62 -10.29
C LEU A 64 13.01 -1.24 -9.71
N PHE A 65 12.28 -0.82 -8.69
CA PHE A 65 12.47 0.44 -7.95
C PHE A 65 12.26 0.20 -6.45
N LYS A 66 13.02 0.91 -5.61
CA LYS A 66 12.79 0.94 -4.16
C LYS A 66 11.47 1.65 -3.84
N ALA A 67 10.82 1.25 -2.73
CA ALA A 67 9.50 1.78 -2.35
C ALA A 67 9.37 3.32 -2.44
N PRO A 68 10.33 4.14 -1.95
CA PRO A 68 10.23 5.59 -2.05
C PRO A 68 10.40 6.14 -3.48
N GLU A 69 10.93 5.36 -4.41
CA GLU A 69 11.23 5.78 -5.78
C GLU A 69 10.05 5.53 -6.73
N ILE A 70 9.15 4.58 -6.40
CA ILE A 70 8.08 4.12 -7.31
C ILE A 70 7.19 5.27 -7.77
N LYS A 71 6.73 6.13 -6.86
CA LYS A 71 5.86 7.26 -7.22
C LYS A 71 6.52 8.16 -8.27
N ARG A 72 7.80 8.51 -8.07
CA ARG A 72 8.57 9.33 -8.99
C ARG A 72 8.82 8.64 -10.33
N ALA A 73 9.05 7.33 -10.31
CA ALA A 73 9.22 6.54 -11.53
C ALA A 73 7.94 6.53 -12.37
N VAL A 74 6.75 6.40 -11.73
CA VAL A 74 5.46 6.49 -12.42
C VAL A 74 5.21 7.91 -12.92
N GLN A 75 5.45 8.93 -12.11
CA GLN A 75 5.29 10.34 -12.51
C GLN A 75 6.15 10.68 -13.73
N GLY A 76 7.40 10.21 -13.75
CA GLY A 76 8.34 10.39 -14.87
C GLY A 76 8.16 9.40 -16.03
N ASN A 77 7.17 8.52 -15.99
CA ASN A 77 6.92 7.46 -16.98
C ASN A 77 8.11 6.50 -17.20
N GLN A 78 8.96 6.33 -16.17
CA GLN A 78 10.00 5.29 -16.14
C GLN A 78 9.37 3.90 -15.87
N ALA A 79 8.24 3.87 -15.17
CA ALA A 79 7.27 2.80 -15.12
C ALA A 79 5.90 3.41 -15.42
N GLN A 80 5.03 2.70 -16.14
CA GLN A 80 3.73 3.27 -16.54
C GLN A 80 2.72 3.23 -15.40
N ILE A 81 2.82 2.23 -14.54
CA ILE A 81 1.95 1.97 -13.41
C ILE A 81 2.81 1.54 -12.21
N GLY A 82 2.34 1.69 -10.97
CA GLY A 82 3.08 1.24 -9.79
C GLY A 82 2.20 1.18 -8.55
N GLU A 83 2.64 0.40 -7.56
CA GLU A 83 2.01 0.36 -6.25
C GLU A 83 2.84 1.14 -5.24
N ILE A 84 2.20 2.01 -4.48
CA ILE A 84 2.83 2.83 -3.44
C ILE A 84 2.08 2.71 -2.12
N LEU A 85 2.79 2.76 -1.01
CA LEU A 85 2.20 3.03 0.30
C LEU A 85 2.01 4.54 0.42
N LEU A 86 0.76 5.01 0.51
CA LEU A 86 0.44 6.45 0.48
C LEU A 86 1.24 7.24 1.52
N SER A 87 1.28 6.76 2.74
CA SER A 87 1.90 7.46 3.87
C SER A 87 3.42 7.66 3.77
N ASN A 88 4.09 6.96 2.85
CA ASN A 88 5.51 7.23 2.56
C ASN A 88 5.75 8.64 2.01
N PHE A 89 4.71 9.26 1.45
CA PHE A 89 4.77 10.57 0.80
C PHE A 89 4.12 11.69 1.63
N ALA A 90 3.83 11.44 2.92
CA ALA A 90 3.21 12.42 3.81
C ALA A 90 4.05 13.71 3.99
N ASN A 91 5.36 13.67 3.76
CA ASN A 91 6.22 14.86 3.74
C ASN A 91 6.05 15.72 2.48
N GLU A 92 5.55 15.14 1.37
CA GLU A 92 5.28 15.90 0.14
C GLU A 92 3.93 16.60 0.22
N HIS A 93 2.93 15.93 0.78
CA HIS A 93 1.60 16.49 0.97
C HIS A 93 0.86 15.79 2.12
N PRO A 94 0.20 16.50 3.05
CA PRO A 94 -0.42 15.92 4.22
C PRO A 94 -1.53 14.91 3.89
N LEU A 95 -2.22 15.03 2.76
CA LEU A 95 -3.27 14.07 2.36
C LEU A 95 -2.76 12.64 2.20
N TYR A 96 -1.50 12.44 1.84
CA TYR A 96 -0.90 11.12 1.79
C TYR A 96 -0.80 10.43 3.16
N GLY A 97 -0.91 11.18 4.25
CA GLY A 97 -0.83 10.68 5.63
C GLY A 97 -2.17 10.53 6.34
N VAL A 98 -3.30 10.76 5.67
CA VAL A 98 -4.62 10.74 6.32
C VAL A 98 -5.00 9.37 6.89
N ASP A 99 -4.59 8.30 6.25
CA ASP A 99 -4.90 6.90 6.60
C ASP A 99 -4.01 6.33 7.72
N VAL A 100 -3.00 7.09 8.17
CA VAL A 100 -2.13 6.71 9.29
C VAL A 100 -2.28 7.63 10.50
N LEU A 101 -3.37 8.40 10.53
CA LEU A 101 -3.74 9.18 11.72
C LEU A 101 -4.16 8.22 12.85
N PRO A 102 -3.40 8.16 13.95
CA PRO A 102 -3.65 7.16 14.97
C PRO A 102 -5.05 7.29 15.58
N PHE A 103 -5.75 6.16 15.67
CA PHE A 103 -7.07 6.02 16.29
C PHE A 103 -8.21 6.81 15.63
N VAL A 104 -8.03 7.30 14.39
CA VAL A 104 -9.10 7.88 13.58
C VAL A 104 -9.92 6.78 12.90
N ALA A 105 -9.27 5.84 12.21
CA ALA A 105 -9.93 4.71 11.57
C ALA A 105 -9.25 3.40 12.00
N THR A 106 -9.87 2.67 12.93
CA THR A 106 -9.30 1.51 13.62
C THR A 106 -9.93 0.17 13.21
N SER A 107 -10.88 0.20 12.28
CA SER A 107 -11.56 -0.97 11.73
C SER A 107 -11.69 -0.86 10.21
N TYR A 108 -11.96 -1.97 9.52
CA TYR A 108 -12.20 -1.94 8.08
C TYR A 108 -13.41 -1.07 7.70
N VAL A 109 -14.48 -1.10 8.49
CA VAL A 109 -15.65 -0.22 8.29
C VAL A 109 -15.24 1.25 8.35
N ALA A 110 -14.48 1.63 9.38
CA ALA A 110 -13.97 2.99 9.55
C ALA A 110 -12.97 3.37 8.43
N ALA A 111 -12.07 2.46 8.06
CA ALA A 111 -11.11 2.68 6.99
C ALA A 111 -11.79 2.88 5.62
N HIS A 112 -12.84 2.13 5.31
CA HIS A 112 -13.66 2.35 4.10
C HIS A 112 -14.33 3.73 4.08
N LYS A 113 -14.88 4.18 5.22
CA LYS A 113 -15.46 5.51 5.34
C LYS A 113 -14.40 6.60 5.12
N LEU A 114 -13.23 6.45 5.73
CA LEU A 114 -12.13 7.40 5.58
C LEU A 114 -11.58 7.41 4.14
N ASP A 115 -11.48 6.24 3.50
CA ASP A 115 -11.12 6.15 2.08
C ASP A 115 -12.10 6.92 1.21
N LYS A 116 -13.41 6.67 1.39
CA LYS A 116 -14.46 7.36 0.64
C LYS A 116 -14.42 8.88 0.86
N ALA A 117 -14.19 9.33 2.09
CA ALA A 117 -14.10 10.76 2.41
C ALA A 117 -12.88 11.44 1.80
N SER A 118 -11.73 10.75 1.74
CA SER A 118 -10.47 11.31 1.26
C SER A 118 -10.22 11.10 -0.24
N ARG A 119 -10.89 10.16 -0.88
CA ARG A 119 -10.70 9.77 -2.28
C ARG A 119 -10.75 10.96 -3.26
N PRO A 120 -11.75 11.85 -3.23
CA PRO A 120 -11.82 12.96 -4.19
C PRO A 120 -10.62 13.91 -4.11
N ALA A 121 -10.13 14.19 -2.89
CA ALA A 121 -8.96 15.03 -2.68
C ALA A 121 -7.67 14.33 -3.13
N LEU A 122 -7.55 13.02 -2.87
CA LEU A 122 -6.40 12.23 -3.32
C LEU A 122 -6.35 12.11 -4.84
N ASP A 123 -7.50 11.88 -5.51
CA ASP A 123 -7.61 11.86 -6.97
C ASP A 123 -7.14 13.18 -7.58
N LYS A 124 -7.62 14.30 -7.04
CA LYS A 124 -7.23 15.65 -7.48
C LYS A 124 -5.73 15.91 -7.28
N LEU A 125 -5.18 15.50 -6.14
CA LEU A 125 -3.76 15.66 -5.83
C LEU A 125 -2.90 14.86 -6.81
N LEU A 126 -3.20 13.59 -7.05
CA LEU A 126 -2.46 12.74 -7.98
C LEU A 126 -2.60 13.23 -9.43
N ALA A 127 -3.78 13.68 -9.84
CA ALA A 127 -4.00 14.27 -11.16
C ALA A 127 -3.16 15.53 -11.37
N SER A 128 -3.03 16.40 -10.36
CA SER A 128 -2.17 17.60 -10.40
C SER A 128 -0.68 17.26 -10.56
N GLN A 129 -0.30 16.03 -10.22
CA GLN A 129 1.04 15.49 -10.33
C GLN A 129 1.24 14.63 -11.59
N GLY A 130 0.27 14.63 -12.52
CA GLY A 130 0.34 13.87 -13.77
C GLY A 130 0.13 12.35 -13.62
N MET A 131 -0.56 11.94 -12.57
CA MET A 131 -0.88 10.54 -12.28
C MET A 131 -2.38 10.35 -12.06
N LYS A 132 -2.88 9.16 -12.34
CA LYS A 132 -4.25 8.74 -12.06
C LYS A 132 -4.25 7.66 -10.98
N LEU A 133 -5.12 7.79 -9.99
CA LEU A 133 -5.39 6.72 -9.05
C LEU A 133 -6.29 5.67 -9.72
N LEU A 134 -5.87 4.41 -9.70
CA LEU A 134 -6.69 3.30 -10.17
C LEU A 134 -7.50 2.68 -9.02
N TYR A 135 -6.86 2.32 -7.93
CA TYR A 135 -7.51 1.75 -6.75
C TYR A 135 -6.63 1.82 -5.50
N THR A 136 -7.23 1.59 -4.34
CA THR A 136 -6.53 1.46 -3.06
C THR A 136 -6.84 0.13 -2.41
N VAL A 137 -5.92 -0.36 -1.57
CA VAL A 137 -6.13 -1.55 -0.73
C VAL A 137 -5.57 -1.27 0.65
N ALA A 138 -6.38 -1.50 1.69
CA ALA A 138 -5.95 -1.36 3.07
C ALA A 138 -5.05 -2.51 3.50
N TRP A 139 -4.06 -2.20 4.35
CA TRP A 139 -3.34 -3.18 5.15
C TRP A 139 -4.17 -3.59 6.38
N PRO A 140 -3.91 -4.76 6.96
CA PRO A 140 -4.46 -5.10 8.26
C PRO A 140 -4.11 -4.06 9.33
N PRO A 141 -4.90 -3.98 10.42
CA PRO A 141 -4.64 -3.04 11.52
C PRO A 141 -3.20 -3.11 12.01
N GLN A 142 -2.62 -1.95 12.31
CA GLN A 142 -1.24 -1.85 12.76
C GLN A 142 -1.13 -2.12 14.26
N GLY A 143 -0.13 -2.94 14.63
CA GLY A 143 0.22 -3.28 16.00
C GLY A 143 1.69 -3.00 16.31
N LEU A 144 2.04 -3.03 17.57
CA LEU A 144 3.38 -2.73 18.09
C LEU A 144 4.16 -4.02 18.34
N TYR A 145 5.30 -4.16 17.68
CA TYR A 145 6.25 -5.27 17.83
C TYR A 145 7.38 -4.89 18.78
N SER A 146 7.80 -5.82 19.64
CA SER A 146 8.94 -5.60 20.53
C SER A 146 9.68 -6.88 20.89
N LYS A 147 11.02 -6.79 21.06
CA LYS A 147 11.84 -7.86 21.61
C LYS A 147 11.58 -8.10 23.10
N LYS A 148 11.24 -7.05 23.84
CA LYS A 148 11.00 -7.06 25.29
C LYS A 148 9.52 -6.80 25.58
N PRO A 149 9.01 -7.24 26.73
CA PRO A 149 7.65 -6.87 27.12
C PRO A 149 7.54 -5.36 27.31
N LEU A 150 6.38 -4.81 26.93
CA LEU A 150 6.07 -3.38 27.06
C LEU A 150 4.80 -3.21 27.90
N ASN A 151 4.87 -2.35 28.92
CA ASN A 151 3.74 -1.95 29.75
C ASN A 151 3.40 -0.47 29.58
N ALA A 152 4.39 0.35 29.23
CA ALA A 152 4.25 1.78 29.05
C ALA A 152 5.12 2.27 27.88
N ALA A 153 4.83 3.47 27.34
CA ALA A 153 5.65 4.09 26.29
C ALA A 153 7.10 4.33 26.74
N SER A 154 7.33 4.56 28.04
CA SER A 154 8.67 4.71 28.62
C SER A 154 9.57 3.48 28.43
N ASP A 155 9.00 2.27 28.25
CA ASP A 155 9.76 1.04 28.00
C ASP A 155 10.42 1.06 26.61
N LEU A 156 9.99 1.95 25.72
CA LEU A 156 10.58 2.19 24.41
C LEU A 156 11.73 3.20 24.43
N LYS A 157 12.03 3.85 25.56
CA LYS A 157 13.08 4.86 25.64
C LYS A 157 14.44 4.27 25.26
N GLY A 158 15.08 4.88 24.25
CA GLY A 158 16.38 4.45 23.73
C GLY A 158 16.35 3.18 22.87
N VAL A 159 15.19 2.55 22.67
CA VAL A 159 15.05 1.34 21.85
C VAL A 159 15.22 1.68 20.37
N LYS A 160 15.96 0.84 19.64
CA LYS A 160 16.11 0.96 18.19
C LYS A 160 14.79 0.63 17.52
N PHE A 161 14.13 1.67 16.99
CA PHE A 161 12.78 1.57 16.47
C PHE A 161 12.76 1.70 14.95
N ARG A 162 12.24 0.71 14.25
CA ARG A 162 12.04 0.82 12.80
C ARG A 162 10.81 1.66 12.50
N SER A 163 11.01 2.67 11.66
CA SER A 163 9.96 3.45 11.04
C SER A 163 9.86 3.11 9.55
N TYR A 164 8.68 3.15 8.96
CA TYR A 164 8.50 2.97 7.53
C TYR A 164 7.98 4.23 6.83
N ASN A 165 7.52 5.21 7.60
CA ASN A 165 6.99 6.49 7.13
C ASN A 165 7.22 7.60 8.18
N PRO A 166 6.96 8.88 7.84
CA PRO A 166 7.13 9.99 8.77
C PRO A 166 6.31 9.89 10.05
N ALA A 167 5.08 9.38 9.98
CA ALA A 167 4.21 9.25 11.15
C ALA A 167 4.78 8.25 12.18
N THR A 168 5.25 7.08 11.72
CA THR A 168 5.86 6.08 12.62
C THR A 168 7.20 6.55 13.21
N ALA A 169 7.97 7.37 12.47
CA ALA A 169 9.16 8.01 13.01
C ALA A 169 8.80 8.99 14.14
N LYS A 170 7.78 9.81 13.94
CA LYS A 170 7.32 10.77 14.95
C LYS A 170 6.76 10.08 16.20
N ILE A 171 6.01 8.99 16.04
CA ILE A 171 5.53 8.16 17.16
C ILE A 171 6.73 7.63 17.97
N ALA A 172 7.75 7.09 17.30
CA ALA A 172 8.95 6.58 17.98
C ALA A 172 9.67 7.67 18.75
N GLU A 173 9.85 8.86 18.17
CA GLU A 173 10.44 10.02 18.86
C GLU A 173 9.64 10.41 20.11
N MET A 174 8.30 10.47 20.01
CA MET A 174 7.44 10.83 21.12
C MET A 174 7.44 9.79 22.26
N PHE A 175 7.73 8.52 21.94
CA PHE A 175 7.97 7.45 22.91
C PHE A 175 9.42 7.45 23.45
N GLY A 176 10.28 8.36 22.98
CA GLY A 176 11.70 8.42 23.37
C GLY A 176 12.55 7.31 22.75
N ALA A 177 12.04 6.59 21.77
CA ALA A 177 12.78 5.59 21.01
C ALA A 177 13.73 6.23 20.00
N GLN A 178 14.61 5.44 19.41
CA GLN A 178 15.56 5.86 18.37
C GLN A 178 15.06 5.38 17.00
N PRO A 179 14.35 6.23 16.23
CA PRO A 179 13.81 5.82 14.94
C PRO A 179 14.90 5.67 13.87
N VAL A 180 14.75 4.65 13.06
CA VAL A 180 15.49 4.46 11.81
C VAL A 180 14.52 4.04 10.71
N THR A 181 14.60 4.69 9.54
CA THR A 181 13.70 4.38 8.42
C THR A 181 14.23 3.19 7.64
N ILE A 182 13.46 2.10 7.64
CA ILE A 182 13.77 0.85 6.94
C ILE A 182 12.54 0.38 6.21
N GLN A 183 12.65 0.15 4.89
CA GLN A 183 11.55 -0.32 4.07
C GLN A 183 11.29 -1.83 4.29
N ALA A 184 10.11 -2.30 3.87
CA ALA A 184 9.68 -3.68 4.14
C ALA A 184 10.65 -4.73 3.60
N ALA A 185 11.23 -4.49 2.42
CA ALA A 185 12.17 -5.41 1.77
C ALA A 185 13.47 -5.65 2.58
N ASP A 186 13.86 -4.69 3.43
CA ASP A 186 15.11 -4.74 4.21
C ASP A 186 14.85 -5.11 5.69
N LEU A 187 13.59 -5.26 6.11
CA LEU A 187 13.23 -5.43 7.52
C LEU A 187 13.75 -6.75 8.12
N SER A 188 13.69 -7.86 7.38
CA SER A 188 14.19 -9.16 7.87
C SER A 188 15.68 -9.09 8.21
N GLN A 189 16.49 -8.48 7.36
CA GLN A 189 17.91 -8.30 7.60
C GLN A 189 18.18 -7.37 8.78
N ALA A 190 17.42 -6.28 8.90
CA ALA A 190 17.57 -5.32 10.01
C ALA A 190 17.27 -5.96 11.38
N MET A 191 16.26 -6.84 11.45
CA MET A 191 15.98 -7.62 12.66
C MET A 191 17.10 -8.62 12.99
N ALA A 192 17.57 -9.36 11.98
CA ALA A 192 18.64 -10.38 12.13
C ALA A 192 19.95 -9.76 12.64
N THR A 193 20.31 -8.57 12.19
CA THR A 193 21.52 -7.85 12.62
C THR A 193 21.35 -7.09 13.93
N GLY A 194 20.14 -7.03 14.51
CA GLY A 194 19.86 -6.25 15.71
C GLY A 194 19.85 -4.73 15.50
N ALA A 195 19.74 -4.28 14.23
CA ALA A 195 19.55 -2.87 13.90
C ALA A 195 18.16 -2.36 14.30
N VAL A 196 17.22 -3.29 14.56
CA VAL A 196 15.83 -3.02 14.94
C VAL A 196 15.43 -3.93 16.10
N GLU A 197 14.77 -3.38 17.10
CA GLU A 197 14.28 -4.09 18.30
C GLU A 197 12.78 -3.91 18.53
N SER A 198 12.19 -2.87 17.93
CA SER A 198 10.75 -2.57 18.01
C SER A 198 10.29 -1.85 16.75
N PHE A 199 9.01 -1.96 16.42
CA PHE A 199 8.37 -1.28 15.28
C PHE A 199 6.85 -1.38 15.35
N ILE A 200 6.16 -0.53 14.58
CA ILE A 200 4.73 -0.64 14.33
C ILE A 200 4.54 -1.13 12.90
N THR A 201 3.75 -2.19 12.71
CA THR A 201 3.33 -2.68 11.40
C THR A 201 2.16 -3.66 11.53
N SER A 202 1.63 -4.17 10.41
CA SER A 202 0.56 -5.17 10.39
C SER A 202 1.05 -6.57 10.75
N GLY A 203 0.10 -7.46 11.10
CA GLY A 203 0.37 -8.89 11.22
C GLY A 203 0.89 -9.51 9.92
N SER A 204 0.43 -9.01 8.76
CA SER A 204 0.89 -9.45 7.44
C SER A 204 2.39 -9.21 7.25
N THR A 205 2.85 -7.97 7.45
CA THR A 205 4.29 -7.66 7.35
C THR A 205 5.12 -8.49 8.34
N GLY A 206 4.63 -8.65 9.57
CA GLY A 206 5.32 -9.47 10.57
C GLY A 206 5.47 -10.93 10.15
N TYR A 207 4.44 -11.49 9.52
CA TYR A 207 4.48 -12.86 8.98
C TYR A 207 5.43 -12.97 7.78
N ASP A 208 5.27 -12.10 6.78
CA ASP A 208 6.07 -12.13 5.54
C ASP A 208 7.57 -11.95 5.79
N THR A 209 7.93 -11.12 6.77
CA THR A 209 9.33 -10.86 7.16
C THR A 209 9.85 -11.83 8.21
N LYS A 210 9.05 -12.81 8.63
CA LYS A 210 9.35 -13.76 9.70
C LYS A 210 9.80 -13.07 11.00
N ALA A 211 9.11 -12.00 11.36
CA ALA A 211 9.43 -11.20 12.55
C ALA A 211 9.49 -12.07 13.82
N TYR A 212 8.71 -13.15 13.88
CA TYR A 212 8.68 -14.11 15.00
C TYR A 212 10.03 -14.82 15.24
N GLU A 213 10.97 -14.82 14.29
CA GLU A 213 12.31 -15.37 14.51
C GLU A 213 13.18 -14.46 15.38
N HIS A 214 12.87 -13.15 15.46
CA HIS A 214 13.68 -12.13 16.12
C HIS A 214 12.95 -11.31 17.18
N ILE A 215 11.62 -11.24 17.12
CA ILE A 215 10.74 -10.41 17.95
C ILE A 215 9.78 -11.33 18.73
N ARG A 216 9.60 -11.06 20.01
CA ARG A 216 8.81 -11.94 20.92
C ARG A 216 7.38 -11.49 21.12
N TYR A 217 7.12 -10.19 21.01
CA TYR A 217 5.83 -9.61 21.40
C TYR A 217 5.22 -8.84 20.25
N PHE A 218 3.92 -9.04 20.06
CA PHE A 218 3.06 -8.23 19.23
C PHE A 218 1.89 -7.74 20.09
N TYR A 219 1.75 -6.42 20.19
CA TYR A 219 0.62 -5.79 20.87
C TYR A 219 -0.37 -5.31 19.84
N ASP A 220 -1.58 -5.88 19.85
CA ASP A 220 -2.65 -5.59 18.89
C ASP A 220 -3.32 -4.25 19.22
N THR A 221 -2.64 -3.17 18.88
CA THR A 221 -3.09 -1.80 19.16
C THR A 221 -4.19 -1.33 18.22
N GLN A 222 -4.33 -1.96 17.05
CA GLN A 222 -5.29 -1.57 16.00
C GLN A 222 -5.27 -0.07 15.70
N ALA A 223 -4.08 0.52 15.66
CA ALA A 223 -3.90 1.97 15.70
C ALA A 223 -4.41 2.67 14.44
N TRP A 224 -4.27 2.06 13.27
CA TRP A 224 -4.76 2.52 11.96
C TRP A 224 -4.66 1.39 10.93
N LEU A 225 -5.28 1.58 9.75
CA LEU A 225 -5.19 0.69 8.58
C LEU A 225 -4.64 1.51 7.40
N PRO A 226 -3.31 1.52 7.16
CA PRO A 226 -2.74 2.27 6.05
C PRO A 226 -3.12 1.66 4.72
N LYS A 227 -3.00 2.43 3.62
CA LYS A 227 -3.38 1.96 2.29
C LYS A 227 -2.22 2.01 1.32
N ASN A 228 -2.14 0.94 0.51
CA ASN A 228 -1.46 1.02 -0.76
C ASN A 228 -2.40 1.62 -1.81
N ALA A 229 -1.83 2.35 -2.75
CA ALA A 229 -2.51 2.86 -3.93
C ALA A 229 -1.81 2.35 -5.19
N VAL A 230 -2.59 1.92 -6.17
CA VAL A 230 -2.09 1.65 -7.52
C VAL A 230 -2.35 2.88 -8.36
N ILE A 231 -1.26 3.47 -8.84
CA ILE A 231 -1.23 4.72 -9.61
C ILE A 231 -0.69 4.45 -11.01
N VAL A 232 -1.19 5.18 -11.99
CA VAL A 232 -0.73 5.09 -13.38
C VAL A 232 -0.32 6.48 -13.88
N ASN A 233 0.70 6.56 -14.72
CA ASN A 233 1.07 7.77 -15.42
C ASN A 233 -0.10 8.23 -16.30
N GLN A 234 -0.55 9.48 -16.14
CA GLN A 234 -1.74 9.99 -16.83
C GLN A 234 -1.59 9.88 -18.35
N LYS A 235 -0.44 10.26 -18.92
CA LYS A 235 -0.21 10.19 -20.36
C LYS A 235 -0.19 8.76 -20.90
N ALA A 236 0.39 7.83 -20.13
CA ALA A 236 0.40 6.42 -20.50
C ALA A 236 -1.04 5.84 -20.53
N PHE A 237 -1.88 6.24 -19.57
CA PHE A 237 -3.28 5.83 -19.53
C PHE A 237 -4.09 6.46 -20.69
N ASP A 238 -3.90 7.75 -20.93
CA ASP A 238 -4.63 8.49 -21.99
C ASP A 238 -4.24 8.03 -23.42
N ALA A 239 -3.05 7.45 -23.58
CA ALA A 239 -2.59 6.88 -24.84
C ALA A 239 -3.29 5.55 -25.22
N LEU A 240 -3.98 4.90 -24.27
CA LEU A 240 -4.77 3.71 -24.55
C LEU A 240 -6.07 4.06 -25.29
N ASP A 241 -6.55 3.15 -26.14
CA ASP A 241 -7.89 3.29 -26.70
C ASP A 241 -8.97 3.19 -25.60
N LYS A 242 -10.15 3.75 -25.87
CA LYS A 242 -11.23 3.83 -24.89
C LYS A 242 -11.65 2.46 -24.34
N ALA A 243 -11.70 1.44 -25.17
CA ALA A 243 -12.08 0.09 -24.74
C ALA A 243 -11.03 -0.50 -23.77
N THR A 244 -9.75 -0.25 -24.05
CA THR A 244 -8.64 -0.67 -23.17
C THR A 244 -8.65 0.11 -21.86
N GLN A 245 -8.91 1.44 -21.88
CA GLN A 245 -9.09 2.24 -20.67
C GLN A 245 -10.21 1.70 -19.79
N ASP A 246 -11.38 1.40 -20.38
CA ASP A 246 -12.54 0.87 -19.66
C ASP A 246 -12.25 -0.52 -19.04
N ALA A 247 -11.52 -1.36 -19.77
CA ALA A 247 -11.08 -2.66 -19.26
C ALA A 247 -10.14 -2.52 -18.07
N VAL A 248 -9.18 -1.59 -18.11
CA VAL A 248 -8.27 -1.28 -16.97
C VAL A 248 -9.06 -0.79 -15.76
N LEU A 249 -9.99 0.15 -15.95
CA LEU A 249 -10.80 0.70 -14.85
C LEU A 249 -11.70 -0.36 -14.22
N LYS A 250 -12.31 -1.23 -15.03
CA LYS A 250 -13.10 -2.35 -14.50
C LYS A 250 -12.23 -3.34 -13.72
N ALA A 251 -11.10 -3.74 -14.26
CA ALA A 251 -10.17 -4.64 -13.56
C ALA A 251 -9.64 -4.00 -12.25
N ALA A 252 -9.44 -2.67 -12.24
CA ALA A 252 -9.05 -1.93 -11.06
C ALA A 252 -10.13 -1.96 -9.96
N ALA A 253 -11.40 -1.77 -10.33
CA ALA A 253 -12.51 -1.87 -9.37
C ALA A 253 -12.64 -3.29 -8.79
N ASP A 254 -12.50 -4.31 -9.63
CA ASP A 254 -12.52 -5.71 -9.20
C ASP A 254 -11.32 -6.02 -8.27
N ALA A 255 -10.12 -5.49 -8.58
CA ALA A 255 -8.91 -5.62 -7.76
C ALA A 255 -9.03 -4.89 -6.42
N GLU A 256 -9.66 -3.71 -6.38
CA GLU A 256 -9.95 -2.98 -5.14
C GLU A 256 -10.81 -3.83 -4.21
N ALA A 257 -11.95 -4.29 -4.69
CA ALA A 257 -12.89 -5.11 -3.91
C ALA A 257 -12.21 -6.39 -3.39
N ARG A 258 -11.46 -7.10 -4.25
CA ARG A 258 -10.73 -8.32 -3.90
C ARG A 258 -9.63 -8.05 -2.86
N GLY A 259 -8.86 -6.97 -3.04
CA GLY A 259 -7.75 -6.61 -2.15
C GLY A 259 -8.23 -6.27 -0.75
N TRP A 260 -9.26 -5.42 -0.62
CA TRP A 260 -9.86 -5.09 0.67
C TRP A 260 -10.41 -6.33 1.38
N LYS A 261 -11.16 -7.17 0.65
CA LYS A 261 -11.66 -8.42 1.20
C LYS A 261 -10.54 -9.36 1.65
N SER A 262 -9.49 -9.51 0.86
CA SER A 262 -8.34 -10.36 1.22
C SER A 262 -7.62 -9.84 2.46
N SER A 263 -7.46 -8.52 2.60
CA SER A 263 -6.88 -7.89 3.78
C SER A 263 -7.68 -8.22 5.05
N GLU A 264 -9.00 -8.05 4.98
CA GLU A 264 -9.90 -8.31 6.10
C GLU A 264 -9.94 -9.79 6.48
N ASP A 265 -10.16 -10.68 5.51
CA ASP A 265 -10.25 -12.13 5.71
C ASP A 265 -8.95 -12.72 6.31
N LYS A 266 -7.80 -12.19 5.90
CA LYS A 266 -6.48 -12.68 6.34
C LYS A 266 -6.02 -12.09 7.67
N THR A 267 -6.66 -11.05 8.21
CA THR A 267 -6.19 -10.36 9.43
C THR A 267 -6.03 -11.32 10.62
N ALA A 268 -7.06 -12.06 10.95
CA ALA A 268 -7.02 -13.02 12.06
C ALA A 268 -6.04 -14.17 11.78
N TRP A 269 -5.96 -14.62 10.54
CA TRP A 269 -5.03 -15.67 10.13
C TRP A 269 -3.57 -15.26 10.36
N TYR A 270 -3.18 -14.03 10.00
CA TYR A 270 -1.83 -13.54 10.25
C TYR A 270 -1.48 -13.54 11.75
N LEU A 271 -2.39 -13.06 12.61
CA LEU A 271 -2.16 -13.07 14.05
C LEU A 271 -2.04 -14.49 14.61
N ASP A 272 -2.82 -15.43 14.09
CA ASP A 272 -2.71 -16.84 14.43
C ASP A 272 -1.37 -17.43 13.98
N GLN A 273 -0.88 -17.09 12.78
CA GLN A 273 0.43 -17.52 12.32
C GLN A 273 1.58 -16.96 13.17
N LEU A 274 1.50 -15.69 13.61
CA LEU A 274 2.48 -15.14 14.54
C LEU A 274 2.52 -15.94 15.87
N LYS A 275 1.34 -16.27 16.42
CA LYS A 275 1.23 -17.11 17.64
C LYS A 275 1.80 -18.51 17.43
N LYS A 276 1.44 -19.19 16.34
CA LYS A 276 1.93 -20.54 16.00
C LYS A 276 3.44 -20.60 15.86
N ASN A 277 4.05 -19.50 15.43
CA ASN A 277 5.51 -19.38 15.33
C ASN A 277 6.18 -18.83 16.60
N GLY A 278 5.48 -18.81 17.74
CA GLY A 278 6.05 -18.55 19.07
C GLY A 278 6.03 -17.09 19.51
N MET A 279 5.37 -16.19 18.77
CA MET A 279 5.20 -14.80 19.20
C MET A 279 4.04 -14.68 20.20
N GLN A 280 4.21 -13.88 21.23
CA GLN A 280 3.14 -13.52 22.15
C GLN A 280 2.31 -12.39 21.55
N VAL A 281 1.10 -12.70 21.12
CA VAL A 281 0.12 -11.74 20.58
C VAL A 281 -0.81 -11.33 21.73
N LEU A 282 -0.72 -10.10 22.17
CA LEU A 282 -1.34 -9.57 23.37
C LEU A 282 -2.12 -8.28 23.09
N PRO A 283 -3.14 -7.95 23.88
CA PRO A 283 -3.64 -6.58 23.90
C PRO A 283 -2.59 -5.67 24.53
N PRO A 284 -2.52 -4.37 24.16
CA PRO A 284 -1.70 -3.41 24.88
C PRO A 284 -2.22 -3.23 26.32
N SER A 285 -1.34 -2.86 27.25
CA SER A 285 -1.77 -2.47 28.60
C SER A 285 -2.67 -1.23 28.56
N ALA A 286 -3.46 -1.00 29.59
CA ALA A 286 -4.27 0.21 29.72
C ALA A 286 -3.41 1.49 29.69
N GLN A 287 -2.22 1.45 30.33
CA GLN A 287 -1.28 2.56 30.32
C GLN A 287 -0.72 2.82 28.93
N MET A 288 -0.21 1.80 28.24
CA MET A 288 0.29 1.91 26.85
C MET A 288 -0.80 2.45 25.91
N SER A 289 -2.04 1.95 26.05
CA SER A 289 -3.16 2.41 25.24
C SER A 289 -3.46 3.90 25.47
N ALA A 290 -3.47 4.34 26.72
CA ALA A 290 -3.72 5.74 27.06
C ALA A 290 -2.59 6.67 26.58
N GLU A 291 -1.33 6.24 26.73
CA GLU A 291 -0.16 7.01 26.27
C GLU A 291 -0.11 7.09 24.75
N PHE A 292 -0.40 5.98 24.04
CA PHE A 292 -0.44 5.96 22.58
C PHE A 292 -1.58 6.84 22.05
N LYS A 293 -2.74 6.82 22.72
CA LYS A 293 -3.84 7.70 22.34
C LYS A 293 -3.44 9.19 22.44
N LYS A 294 -2.74 9.61 23.49
CA LYS A 294 -2.25 10.99 23.62
C LYS A 294 -1.31 11.38 22.49
N VAL A 295 -0.40 10.48 22.11
CA VAL A 295 0.46 10.68 20.93
C VAL A 295 -0.39 10.82 19.66
N GLY A 296 -1.41 9.97 19.51
CA GLY A 296 -2.35 10.04 18.40
C GLY A 296 -3.06 11.39 18.30
N ASP A 297 -3.59 11.90 19.41
CA ASP A 297 -4.28 13.18 19.46
C ASP A 297 -3.37 14.33 19.00
N VAL A 298 -2.10 14.36 19.45
CA VAL A 298 -1.10 15.35 19.00
C VAL A 298 -0.84 15.24 17.50
N LEU A 299 -0.72 14.03 16.96
CA LEU A 299 -0.45 13.82 15.53
C LEU A 299 -1.65 14.20 14.65
N VAL A 300 -2.88 13.98 15.11
CA VAL A 300 -4.10 14.42 14.42
C VAL A 300 -4.17 15.95 14.38
N ASP A 301 -3.91 16.62 15.51
CA ASP A 301 -3.88 18.09 15.59
C ASP A 301 -2.80 18.69 14.67
N ASP A 302 -1.60 18.11 14.67
CA ASP A 302 -0.51 18.55 13.80
C ASP A 302 -0.83 18.33 12.31
N TRP A 303 -1.47 17.22 11.99
CA TRP A 303 -1.93 16.94 10.63
C TRP A 303 -2.99 17.95 10.19
N LEU A 304 -4.00 18.23 11.03
CA LEU A 304 -5.04 19.23 10.75
C LEU A 304 -4.46 20.61 10.48
N LYS A 305 -3.46 21.04 11.26
CA LYS A 305 -2.76 22.32 11.03
C LYS A 305 -2.09 22.35 9.65
N LYS A 306 -1.45 21.25 9.24
CA LYS A 306 -0.76 21.13 7.94
C LYS A 306 -1.71 21.01 6.76
N ALA A 307 -2.76 20.19 6.91
CA ALA A 307 -3.74 19.93 5.86
C ALA A 307 -4.77 21.07 5.70
N GLY A 308 -4.92 21.92 6.72
CA GLY A 308 -5.77 23.09 6.68
C GLY A 308 -7.25 22.78 6.40
N PRO A 309 -7.95 23.66 5.65
CA PRO A 309 -9.38 23.50 5.37
C PRO A 309 -9.72 22.20 4.64
N GLU A 310 -8.86 21.72 3.77
CA GLU A 310 -9.05 20.47 3.01
C GLU A 310 -9.03 19.25 3.95
N GLY A 311 -8.05 19.19 4.87
CA GLY A 311 -7.97 18.13 5.87
C GLY A 311 -9.19 18.14 6.81
N LYS A 312 -9.61 19.33 7.26
CA LYS A 312 -10.83 19.49 8.06
C LYS A 312 -12.05 18.97 7.32
N ALA A 313 -12.23 19.34 6.04
CA ALA A 313 -13.36 18.88 5.23
C ALA A 313 -13.41 17.36 5.08
N ILE A 314 -12.26 16.69 4.96
CA ILE A 314 -12.17 15.23 4.90
C ILE A 314 -12.64 14.60 6.22
N LEU A 315 -12.13 15.07 7.37
CA LEU A 315 -12.52 14.51 8.67
C LEU A 315 -13.99 14.83 9.00
N ASP A 316 -14.51 16.00 8.62
CA ASP A 316 -15.93 16.35 8.77
C ASP A 316 -16.82 15.44 7.90
N ALA A 317 -16.40 15.14 6.67
CA ALA A 317 -17.12 14.20 5.79
C ALA A 317 -17.08 12.77 6.34
N TYR A 318 -15.93 12.34 6.85
CA TYR A 318 -15.76 11.04 7.51
C TYR A 318 -16.68 10.90 8.73
N GLY A 319 -16.77 11.93 9.58
CA GLY A 319 -17.60 11.94 10.79
C GLY A 319 -19.11 11.90 10.52
N LYS A 320 -19.54 12.22 9.29
CA LYS A 320 -20.96 12.19 8.86
C LYS A 320 -21.39 10.85 8.25
N MET A 321 -20.48 9.93 8.01
CA MET A 321 -20.72 8.60 7.44
C MET A 321 -20.94 7.55 8.55
#